data_667d4001098fb6c0bf47a05877bdfd80
#
_entry.id   667d4001098fb6c0bf47a05877bdfd80
#
_cell.length_a   1.000
_cell.length_b   1.000
_cell.length_c   1.000
_cell.angle_alpha   90.00
_cell.angle_beta   90.00
_cell.angle_gamma   90.00
#
_symmetry.space_group_name_H-M   'P 1'
#
loop_
_entity.id
_entity.type
_entity.pdbx_description
1 polymer ?
#
loop_
_entity_poly.entity_id
_entity_poly.type
_entity_poly.pdbx_seq_one_letter_code
_entity_poly.pdbx_strand_id
1 'polypeptide(L)'
;MKKTMHLLVILLVLSCCNKKDDDTPVNPIDQLPPATQTGENTFGCLLDGEAFLPGPGPLTLDCVYQFVSGDYYFALKADKEINLNLVGVGLGTQKLQIEEGKTYELEELHDGNAVGRYAFEIFTNYTSTSHSGEMSITKLDMEKNIVSGTFWYDIEDQDGNVHQIREGRFDMTFSE
;
A
#
# COMPACT_ATOMS: atom_id res chain seq x y z
N MET A 1 -56.36 33.11 -50.88
CA MET A 1 -56.10 32.26 -49.70
C MET A 1 -54.64 31.89 -49.72
N LYS A 2 -53.78 32.57 -49.00
CA LYS A 2 -52.34 32.33 -48.94
C LYS A 2 -52.02 31.61 -47.63
N LYS A 3 -51.59 30.35 -47.71
CA LYS A 3 -51.11 29.57 -46.54
C LYS A 3 -49.64 29.96 -46.32
N THR A 4 -49.34 30.63 -45.25
CA THR A 4 -48.01 30.90 -44.75
C THR A 4 -47.55 29.67 -43.98
N MET A 5 -46.56 28.97 -44.50
CA MET A 5 -45.89 27.80 -43.90
C MET A 5 -44.77 28.36 -43.02
N HIS A 6 -44.92 28.21 -41.71
CA HIS A 6 -43.85 28.59 -40.75
C HIS A 6 -42.85 27.42 -40.70
N LEU A 7 -41.67 27.67 -41.24
CA LEU A 7 -40.53 26.75 -41.12
C LEU A 7 -39.89 26.94 -39.73
N LEU A 8 -40.17 26.02 -38.84
CA LEU A 8 -39.56 25.96 -37.53
C LEU A 8 -38.10 25.39 -37.68
N VAL A 9 -37.14 26.26 -37.67
CA VAL A 9 -35.71 25.85 -37.64
C VAL A 9 -35.36 25.49 -36.18
N ILE A 10 -35.29 24.21 -35.91
CA ILE A 10 -34.77 23.70 -34.63
C ILE A 10 -33.26 23.76 -34.72
N LEU A 11 -32.67 24.73 -34.01
CA LEU A 11 -31.21 24.86 -33.84
C LEU A 11 -30.78 23.82 -32.80
N LEU A 12 -30.29 22.65 -33.24
CA LEU A 12 -29.63 21.67 -32.40
C LEU A 12 -28.27 22.23 -31.99
N VAL A 13 -28.20 22.80 -30.78
CA VAL A 13 -26.94 23.13 -30.15
C VAL A 13 -26.31 21.81 -29.69
N LEU A 14 -25.42 21.25 -30.49
CA LEU A 14 -24.53 20.18 -30.08
C LEU A 14 -23.54 20.78 -29.09
N SER A 15 -23.84 20.66 -27.79
CA SER A 15 -22.86 20.86 -26.72
C SER A 15 -21.79 19.79 -26.86
N CYS A 16 -20.75 20.07 -27.60
CA CYS A 16 -19.52 19.30 -27.61
C CYS A 16 -18.89 19.52 -26.23
N CYS A 17 -19.13 18.61 -25.28
CA CYS A 17 -18.29 18.49 -24.11
C CYS A 17 -16.90 18.09 -24.63
N ASN A 18 -16.04 19.07 -24.86
CA ASN A 18 -14.62 18.87 -24.93
C ASN A 18 -14.18 18.40 -23.53
N LYS A 19 -14.12 17.09 -23.29
CA LYS A 19 -13.21 16.57 -22.28
C LYS A 19 -11.83 17.00 -22.75
N LYS A 20 -11.32 18.08 -22.19
CA LYS A 20 -9.88 18.26 -22.11
C LYS A 20 -9.43 17.08 -21.25
N ASP A 21 -8.76 16.13 -21.88
CA ASP A 21 -7.87 15.24 -21.17
C ASP A 21 -6.84 16.19 -20.52
N ASP A 22 -7.05 16.48 -19.25
CA ASP A 22 -6.06 17.18 -18.44
C ASP A 22 -4.92 16.16 -18.25
N ASP A 23 -3.96 16.18 -19.16
CA ASP A 23 -2.68 15.46 -19.07
C ASP A 23 -1.77 16.05 -17.96
N THR A 24 -2.36 16.56 -16.88
CA THR A 24 -1.60 16.87 -15.68
C THR A 24 -1.17 15.54 -15.05
N PRO A 25 0.14 15.27 -14.90
CA PRO A 25 0.60 14.07 -14.23
C PRO A 25 -0.04 13.99 -12.84
N VAL A 26 -0.77 12.91 -12.59
CA VAL A 26 -1.35 12.67 -11.26
C VAL A 26 -0.18 12.46 -10.31
N ASN A 27 -0.14 13.22 -9.21
CA ASN A 27 0.89 13.03 -8.20
C ASN A 27 0.76 11.60 -7.63
N PRO A 28 1.82 10.77 -7.64
CA PRO A 28 1.74 9.39 -7.16
C PRO A 28 1.18 9.25 -5.73
N ILE A 29 1.43 10.21 -4.85
CA ILE A 29 0.90 10.20 -3.48
C ILE A 29 -0.65 10.31 -3.43
N ASP A 30 -1.26 10.98 -4.41
CA ASP A 30 -2.72 11.14 -4.47
C ASP A 30 -3.44 9.85 -4.90
N GLN A 31 -2.69 8.86 -5.36
CA GLN A 31 -3.19 7.54 -5.71
C GLN A 31 -3.24 6.58 -4.51
N LEU A 32 -2.59 6.94 -3.40
CA LEU A 32 -2.54 6.09 -2.21
C LEU A 32 -3.86 6.16 -1.42
N PRO A 33 -4.28 5.05 -0.77
CA PRO A 33 -5.48 5.05 0.06
C PRO A 33 -5.31 6.02 1.24
N PRO A 34 -6.41 6.56 1.80
CA PRO A 34 -6.33 7.35 3.02
C PRO A 34 -5.82 6.49 4.20
N ALA A 35 -5.14 7.11 5.15
CA ALA A 35 -4.73 6.46 6.39
C ALA A 35 -5.93 6.35 7.34
N THR A 36 -6.69 5.26 7.23
CA THR A 36 -7.83 4.93 8.10
C THR A 36 -7.41 4.01 9.25
N GLN A 37 -8.34 3.75 10.21
CA GLN A 37 -8.11 2.91 11.40
C GLN A 37 -9.34 2.04 11.71
N THR A 38 -10.00 1.56 10.67
CA THR A 38 -11.30 0.89 10.74
C THR A 38 -11.30 -0.52 10.17
N GLY A 39 -10.13 -1.00 9.68
CA GLY A 39 -9.99 -2.33 9.09
C GLY A 39 -10.51 -2.39 7.65
N GLU A 40 -10.25 -1.36 6.85
CA GLU A 40 -10.71 -1.26 5.45
C GLU A 40 -10.00 -2.23 4.50
N ASN A 41 -8.99 -2.95 4.98
CA ASN A 41 -8.12 -3.82 4.19
C ASN A 41 -7.45 -3.06 3.03
N THR A 42 -6.82 -1.95 3.39
CA THR A 42 -6.09 -1.08 2.46
C THR A 42 -4.59 -1.09 2.76
N PHE A 43 -3.81 -0.98 1.71
CA PHE A 43 -2.36 -0.84 1.75
C PHE A 43 -1.91 0.03 0.58
N GLY A 44 -0.91 0.88 0.81
CA GLY A 44 -0.28 1.64 -0.25
C GLY A 44 0.99 2.31 0.22
N CYS A 45 1.93 2.48 -0.71
CA CYS A 45 3.17 3.23 -0.50
C CYS A 45 3.67 3.81 -1.82
N LEU A 46 4.71 4.62 -1.77
CA LEU A 46 5.53 4.93 -2.93
C LEU A 46 6.71 3.96 -2.96
N LEU A 47 6.86 3.21 -4.03
CA LEU A 47 8.04 2.40 -4.34
C LEU A 47 8.85 3.15 -5.40
N ASP A 48 10.03 3.61 -5.03
CA ASP A 48 10.92 4.40 -5.90
C ASP A 48 10.22 5.64 -6.50
N GLY A 49 9.31 6.26 -5.73
CA GLY A 49 8.53 7.44 -6.14
C GLY A 49 7.24 7.14 -6.88
N GLU A 50 6.98 5.90 -7.28
CA GLU A 50 5.76 5.49 -7.97
C GLU A 50 4.75 4.84 -7.01
N ALA A 51 3.45 5.05 -7.26
CA ALA A 51 2.41 4.48 -6.42
C ALA A 51 2.37 2.95 -6.51
N PHE A 52 2.57 2.28 -5.39
CA PHE A 52 2.45 0.84 -5.23
C PHE A 52 1.19 0.52 -4.41
N LEU A 53 0.27 -0.19 -5.04
CA LEU A 53 -0.95 -0.72 -4.46
C LEU A 53 -0.98 -2.23 -4.71
N PRO A 54 -1.60 -3.05 -3.83
CA PRO A 54 -1.78 -4.47 -4.08
C PRO A 54 -2.46 -4.72 -5.42
N GLY A 55 -2.06 -5.77 -6.11
CA GLY A 55 -2.72 -6.23 -7.33
C GLY A 55 -4.14 -6.73 -7.06
N PRO A 56 -4.94 -6.95 -8.11
CA PRO A 56 -6.26 -7.55 -7.96
C PRO A 56 -6.12 -9.04 -7.57
N GLY A 57 -6.88 -9.47 -6.58
CA GLY A 57 -6.97 -10.88 -6.20
C GLY A 57 -6.86 -11.10 -4.69
N PRO A 58 -7.36 -12.24 -4.20
CA PRO A 58 -7.49 -12.49 -2.76
C PRO A 58 -6.16 -12.80 -2.05
N LEU A 59 -5.08 -13.05 -2.79
CA LEU A 59 -3.78 -13.43 -2.23
C LEU A 59 -2.73 -12.31 -2.34
N THR A 60 -3.11 -11.16 -2.90
CA THR A 60 -2.19 -10.04 -3.13
C THR A 60 -2.03 -9.11 -1.93
N LEU A 61 -2.91 -9.21 -0.94
CA LEU A 61 -2.84 -8.49 0.31
C LEU A 61 -3.21 -9.43 1.45
N ASP A 62 -2.35 -9.53 2.46
CA ASP A 62 -2.54 -10.43 3.60
C ASP A 62 -1.93 -9.84 4.86
N CYS A 63 -2.59 -10.05 6.01
CA CYS A 63 -2.15 -9.58 7.30
C CYS A 63 -2.39 -10.63 8.38
N VAL A 64 -1.35 -10.97 9.11
CA VAL A 64 -1.38 -11.94 10.22
C VAL A 64 -0.78 -11.29 11.46
N TYR A 65 -1.42 -11.43 12.61
CA TYR A 65 -0.85 -11.12 13.91
C TYR A 65 -1.20 -12.23 14.89
N GLN A 66 -0.23 -13.02 15.27
CA GLN A 66 -0.48 -14.27 15.99
C GLN A 66 0.46 -14.45 17.17
N PHE A 67 -0.02 -15.17 18.19
CA PHE A 67 0.76 -15.60 19.34
C PHE A 67 1.07 -17.09 19.20
N VAL A 68 2.35 -17.43 18.98
CA VAL A 68 2.81 -18.81 18.74
C VAL A 68 3.99 -19.12 19.64
N SER A 69 3.89 -20.23 20.38
CA SER A 69 4.96 -20.76 21.24
C SER A 69 5.53 -19.77 22.27
N GLY A 70 4.70 -18.82 22.73
CA GLY A 70 5.10 -17.84 23.74
C GLY A 70 5.50 -16.48 23.21
N ASP A 71 5.56 -16.29 21.89
CA ASP A 71 5.99 -15.06 21.24
C ASP A 71 4.96 -14.55 20.23
N TYR A 72 4.99 -13.24 19.95
CA TYR A 72 4.16 -12.59 18.93
C TYR A 72 4.88 -12.44 17.62
N TYR A 73 4.12 -12.59 16.53
CA TYR A 73 4.58 -12.44 15.15
C TYR A 73 3.57 -11.62 14.36
N PHE A 74 4.04 -10.56 13.75
CA PHE A 74 3.27 -9.75 12.81
C PHE A 74 3.81 -9.94 11.40
N ALA A 75 2.94 -10.09 10.42
CA ALA A 75 3.31 -10.14 9.01
C ALA A 75 2.24 -9.45 8.17
N LEU A 76 2.67 -8.51 7.35
CA LEU A 76 1.85 -7.80 6.37
C LEU A 76 2.56 -7.87 5.03
N LYS A 77 1.86 -8.33 4.00
CA LYS A 77 2.37 -8.37 2.64
C LYS A 77 1.38 -7.77 1.66
N ALA A 78 1.90 -7.06 0.68
CA ALA A 78 1.19 -6.59 -0.48
C ALA A 78 2.00 -6.96 -1.72
N ASP A 79 1.39 -7.69 -2.64
CA ASP A 79 2.04 -8.18 -3.86
C ASP A 79 1.32 -7.63 -5.10
N LYS A 80 2.05 -7.35 -6.17
CA LYS A 80 1.54 -6.82 -7.44
C LYS A 80 2.40 -7.33 -8.60
N GLU A 81 1.77 -7.59 -9.72
CA GLU A 81 2.51 -7.84 -10.98
C GLU A 81 2.88 -6.51 -11.64
N ILE A 82 4.16 -6.31 -11.95
CA ILE A 82 4.70 -5.16 -12.67
C ILE A 82 5.54 -5.70 -13.83
N ASN A 83 5.15 -5.42 -15.06
CA ASN A 83 5.86 -5.89 -16.28
C ASN A 83 6.09 -7.41 -16.28
N LEU A 84 5.08 -8.19 -15.91
CA LEU A 84 5.10 -9.66 -15.79
C LEU A 84 5.98 -10.21 -14.65
N ASN A 85 6.55 -9.37 -13.80
CA ASN A 85 7.29 -9.77 -12.61
C ASN A 85 6.45 -9.57 -11.36
N LEU A 86 6.49 -10.50 -10.43
CA LEU A 86 5.86 -10.36 -9.13
C LEU A 86 6.73 -9.48 -8.24
N VAL A 87 6.17 -8.35 -7.79
CA VAL A 87 6.81 -7.41 -6.86
C VAL A 87 6.00 -7.38 -5.57
N GLY A 88 6.67 -7.47 -4.44
CA GLY A 88 6.05 -7.44 -3.13
C GLY A 88 6.70 -6.45 -2.17
N VAL A 89 5.88 -5.74 -1.41
CA VAL A 89 6.27 -4.84 -0.30
C VAL A 89 5.58 -5.34 0.95
N GLY A 90 6.27 -5.29 2.10
CA GLY A 90 5.67 -5.78 3.34
C GLY A 90 6.42 -5.36 4.58
N LEU A 91 5.87 -5.76 5.72
CA LEU A 91 6.37 -5.51 7.06
C LEU A 91 6.26 -6.80 7.88
N GLY A 92 7.11 -6.93 8.87
CA GLY A 92 7.00 -8.06 9.80
C GLY A 92 7.67 -7.80 11.12
N THR A 93 7.35 -8.64 12.11
CA THR A 93 8.11 -8.74 13.37
C THR A 93 8.46 -10.19 13.66
N GLN A 94 9.59 -10.39 14.30
CA GLN A 94 10.06 -11.70 14.75
C GLN A 94 10.12 -11.71 16.28
N LYS A 95 9.23 -12.48 16.94
CA LYS A 95 9.11 -12.54 18.42
C LYS A 95 9.01 -11.17 19.08
N LEU A 96 8.26 -10.26 18.49
CA LEU A 96 8.08 -8.90 18.97
C LEU A 96 6.59 -8.56 19.01
N GLN A 97 6.09 -8.28 20.20
CA GLN A 97 4.74 -7.77 20.39
C GLN A 97 4.65 -6.32 19.91
N ILE A 98 3.70 -6.05 19.01
CA ILE A 98 3.40 -4.66 18.60
C ILE A 98 2.37 -4.05 19.56
N GLU A 99 2.43 -2.72 19.71
CA GLU A 99 1.55 -1.95 20.59
C GLU A 99 1.05 -0.69 19.87
N GLU A 100 -0.21 -0.31 20.11
CA GLU A 100 -0.78 0.93 19.58
C GLU A 100 0.00 2.15 20.10
N GLY A 101 0.29 3.10 19.19
CA GLY A 101 1.00 4.32 19.49
C GLY A 101 2.53 4.18 19.52
N LYS A 102 3.08 2.99 19.25
CA LYS A 102 4.53 2.78 19.20
C LYS A 102 5.08 2.83 17.77
N THR A 103 6.33 3.29 17.67
CA THR A 103 7.16 3.24 16.48
C THR A 103 8.28 2.23 16.69
N TYR A 104 8.54 1.43 15.67
CA TYR A 104 9.56 0.38 15.63
C TYR A 104 10.54 0.68 14.51
N GLU A 105 11.83 0.56 14.81
CA GLU A 105 12.87 0.58 13.79
C GLU A 105 12.80 -0.71 12.96
N LEU A 106 12.91 -0.57 11.64
CA LEU A 106 12.92 -1.70 10.71
C LEU A 106 14.39 -2.02 10.38
N GLU A 107 14.90 -3.09 10.96
CA GLU A 107 16.29 -3.50 10.89
C GLU A 107 16.44 -4.91 10.28
N GLU A 108 17.38 -5.69 10.77
CA GLU A 108 17.64 -7.07 10.34
C GLU A 108 16.56 -8.04 10.85
N LEU A 109 16.28 -9.06 10.06
CA LEU A 109 15.36 -10.13 10.45
C LEU A 109 15.99 -11.02 11.53
N HIS A 110 15.71 -10.74 12.78
CA HIS A 110 16.05 -11.61 13.92
C HIS A 110 15.06 -11.44 15.08
N ASP A 111 15.17 -12.32 16.09
CA ASP A 111 14.31 -12.29 17.26
C ASP A 111 14.34 -10.93 17.97
N GLY A 112 13.17 -10.35 18.22
CA GLY A 112 13.00 -9.06 18.86
C GLY A 112 12.95 -7.86 17.92
N ASN A 113 13.11 -8.04 16.60
CA ASN A 113 13.11 -6.97 15.62
C ASN A 113 11.83 -6.87 14.80
N ALA A 114 11.61 -5.65 14.29
CA ALA A 114 10.72 -5.37 13.17
C ALA A 114 11.53 -5.23 11.88
N VAL A 115 10.92 -5.58 10.76
CA VAL A 115 11.59 -5.60 9.45
C VAL A 115 10.68 -5.04 8.35
N GLY A 116 11.27 -4.37 7.36
CA GLY A 116 10.69 -4.15 6.05
C GLY A 116 11.05 -5.30 5.11
N ARG A 117 10.17 -5.60 4.18
CA ARG A 117 10.32 -6.66 3.17
C ARG A 117 10.18 -6.09 1.77
N TYR A 118 11.06 -6.50 0.87
CA TYR A 118 10.90 -6.35 -0.58
C TYR A 118 11.06 -7.71 -1.25
N ALA A 119 10.13 -8.03 -2.13
CA ALA A 119 10.18 -9.26 -2.91
C ALA A 119 10.17 -8.95 -4.40
N PHE A 120 11.01 -9.65 -5.14
CA PHE A 120 11.04 -9.62 -6.59
C PHE A 120 11.12 -11.07 -7.09
N GLU A 121 10.09 -11.51 -7.81
CA GLU A 121 9.95 -12.88 -8.27
C GLU A 121 10.03 -13.88 -7.09
N ILE A 122 11.05 -14.72 -7.08
CA ILE A 122 11.29 -15.74 -6.03
C ILE A 122 12.20 -15.23 -4.90
N PHE A 123 12.79 -14.05 -5.06
CA PHE A 123 13.72 -13.48 -4.07
C PHE A 123 12.98 -12.61 -3.06
N THR A 124 13.40 -12.71 -1.82
CA THR A 124 12.90 -11.86 -0.73
C THR A 124 14.07 -11.28 0.03
N ASN A 125 14.10 -9.96 0.15
CA ASN A 125 15.07 -9.20 0.91
C ASN A 125 14.38 -8.54 2.12
N TYR A 126 15.14 -8.27 3.14
CA TYR A 126 14.71 -7.58 4.34
C TYR A 126 15.58 -6.35 4.60
N THR A 127 15.05 -5.38 5.34
CA THR A 127 15.85 -4.26 5.86
C THR A 127 17.07 -4.75 6.63
N SER A 128 18.05 -3.89 6.77
CA SER A 128 19.32 -4.16 7.45
C SER A 128 19.73 -2.94 8.28
N THR A 129 20.82 -3.04 9.02
CA THR A 129 21.40 -1.89 9.74
C THR A 129 21.88 -0.77 8.81
N SER A 130 22.18 -1.08 7.55
CA SER A 130 22.61 -0.10 6.53
C SER A 130 21.46 0.50 5.75
N HIS A 131 20.36 -0.28 5.58
CA HIS A 131 19.15 0.11 4.87
C HIS A 131 17.95 -0.20 5.77
N SER A 132 17.57 0.76 6.57
CA SER A 132 16.57 0.66 7.64
C SER A 132 15.36 1.57 7.37
N GLY A 133 14.46 1.65 8.33
CA GLY A 133 13.29 2.49 8.29
C GLY A 133 12.50 2.45 9.58
N GLU A 134 11.23 2.84 9.51
CA GLU A 134 10.33 2.87 10.66
C GLU A 134 8.93 2.36 10.31
N MET A 135 8.30 1.70 11.26
CA MET A 135 6.90 1.34 11.26
C MET A 135 6.22 1.90 12.51
N SER A 136 5.19 2.71 12.35
CA SER A 136 4.37 3.24 13.45
C SER A 136 3.01 2.57 13.46
N ILE A 137 2.63 1.96 14.57
CA ILE A 137 1.30 1.36 14.77
C ILE A 137 0.37 2.45 15.30
N THR A 138 -0.59 2.86 14.49
CA THR A 138 -1.55 3.92 14.83
C THR A 138 -2.85 3.38 15.44
N LYS A 139 -3.14 2.09 15.22
CA LYS A 139 -4.28 1.35 15.78
C LYS A 139 -3.91 -0.12 15.98
N LEU A 140 -4.29 -0.67 17.13
CA LEU A 140 -4.30 -2.11 17.38
C LEU A 140 -5.53 -2.47 18.21
N ASP A 141 -6.48 -3.17 17.63
CA ASP A 141 -7.72 -3.60 18.27
C ASP A 141 -7.81 -5.13 18.21
N MET A 142 -7.47 -5.78 19.30
CA MET A 142 -7.47 -7.25 19.43
C MET A 142 -8.88 -7.85 19.48
N GLU A 143 -9.91 -7.07 19.77
CA GLU A 143 -11.31 -7.57 19.79
C GLU A 143 -11.89 -7.63 18.38
N LYS A 144 -11.49 -6.68 17.53
CA LYS A 144 -11.94 -6.58 16.15
C LYS A 144 -10.91 -7.08 15.14
N ASN A 145 -9.74 -7.51 15.61
CA ASN A 145 -8.61 -7.93 14.79
C ASN A 145 -8.19 -6.85 13.79
N ILE A 146 -8.08 -5.57 14.24
CA ILE A 146 -7.69 -4.44 13.40
C ILE A 146 -6.28 -3.99 13.76
N VAL A 147 -5.44 -3.80 12.75
CA VAL A 147 -4.13 -3.16 12.86
C VAL A 147 -3.95 -2.13 11.75
N SER A 148 -3.55 -0.91 12.13
CA SER A 148 -3.30 0.17 11.17
C SER A 148 -2.00 0.87 11.51
N GLY A 149 -1.35 1.44 10.49
CA GLY A 149 -0.09 2.11 10.71
C GLY A 149 0.45 2.82 9.48
N THR A 150 1.61 3.43 9.68
CA THR A 150 2.40 4.07 8.62
C THR A 150 3.82 3.54 8.65
N PHE A 151 4.54 3.63 7.52
CA PHE A 151 5.89 3.12 7.42
C PHE A 151 6.68 3.79 6.31
N TRP A 152 7.99 3.69 6.44
CA TRP A 152 8.95 3.99 5.38
C TRP A 152 10.23 3.18 5.62
N TYR A 153 10.95 2.82 4.58
CA TYR A 153 12.25 2.18 4.68
C TYR A 153 13.02 2.23 3.38
N ASP A 154 14.34 2.04 3.49
CA ASP A 154 15.22 1.71 2.39
C ASP A 154 15.56 0.22 2.45
N ILE A 155 15.76 -0.41 1.30
CA ILE A 155 16.06 -1.83 1.23
C ILE A 155 16.92 -2.13 0.01
N GLU A 156 17.95 -2.92 0.20
CA GLU A 156 18.82 -3.40 -0.88
C GLU A 156 18.31 -4.74 -1.41
N ASP A 157 18.17 -4.88 -2.73
CA ASP A 157 17.81 -6.13 -3.37
C ASP A 157 19.05 -7.06 -3.55
N GLN A 158 18.84 -8.26 -4.10
CA GLN A 158 19.93 -9.23 -4.33
C GLN A 158 20.94 -8.78 -5.38
N ASP A 159 20.63 -7.78 -6.19
CA ASP A 159 21.49 -7.23 -7.24
C ASP A 159 22.26 -5.97 -6.77
N GLY A 160 22.03 -5.55 -5.51
CA GLY A 160 22.65 -4.38 -4.89
C GLY A 160 21.95 -3.06 -5.23
N ASN A 161 20.72 -3.08 -5.77
CA ASN A 161 19.96 -1.87 -5.98
C ASN A 161 19.23 -1.51 -4.67
N VAL A 162 19.22 -0.22 -4.34
CA VAL A 162 18.51 0.29 -3.18
C VAL A 162 17.15 0.82 -3.61
N HIS A 163 16.09 0.20 -3.08
CA HIS A 163 14.72 0.64 -3.26
C HIS A 163 14.28 1.53 -2.10
N GLN A 164 13.53 2.57 -2.41
CA GLN A 164 12.98 3.51 -1.44
C GLN A 164 11.49 3.31 -1.29
N ILE A 165 11.05 2.92 -0.10
CA ILE A 165 9.65 2.83 0.26
C ILE A 165 9.29 4.05 1.11
N ARG A 166 8.32 4.85 0.63
CA ARG A 166 7.93 6.11 1.26
C ARG A 166 6.41 6.22 1.36
N GLU A 167 5.92 7.08 2.24
CA GLU A 167 4.49 7.39 2.40
C GLU A 167 3.63 6.13 2.62
N GLY A 168 4.22 5.09 3.20
CA GLY A 168 3.57 3.82 3.45
C GLY A 168 2.44 3.95 4.47
N ARG A 169 1.28 3.32 4.18
CA ARG A 169 0.12 3.26 5.06
C ARG A 169 -0.64 1.97 4.88
N PHE A 170 -1.20 1.49 5.97
CA PHE A 170 -2.04 0.30 5.96
C PHE A 170 -3.15 0.41 7.00
N ASP A 171 -4.29 -0.22 6.71
CA ASP A 171 -5.42 -0.40 7.61
C ASP A 171 -6.04 -1.77 7.34
N MET A 172 -5.73 -2.74 8.19
CA MET A 172 -5.97 -4.16 7.93
C MET A 172 -6.82 -4.80 9.01
N THR A 173 -7.64 -5.75 8.61
CA THR A 173 -8.03 -6.83 9.51
C THR A 173 -6.96 -7.93 9.44
N PHE A 174 -6.56 -8.46 10.59
CA PHE A 174 -5.57 -9.54 10.64
C PHE A 174 -6.20 -10.89 11.03
N SER A 175 -5.57 -11.97 10.58
CA SER A 175 -5.83 -13.33 11.07
C SER A 175 -4.85 -13.68 12.20
N GLU A 176 -5.30 -14.57 13.12
CA GLU A 176 -4.52 -15.14 14.21
C GLU A 176 -3.86 -16.48 13.81
#